data_b3a50ed756ac73b72af9d7efa3302600
#
_entry.id   b3a50ed756ac73b72af9d7efa3302600
#
_cell.length_a   1.000
_cell.length_b   1.000
_cell.length_c   1.000
_cell.angle_alpha   90.00
_cell.angle_beta   90.00
_cell.angle_gamma   90.00
#
_symmetry.space_group_name_H-M   'P 1'
#
loop_
_entity.id
_entity.type
_entity.pdbx_description
1 polymer ?
#
loop_
_entity_poly.entity_id
_entity_poly.type
_entity_poly.pdbx_seq_one_letter_code
_entity_poly.pdbx_strand_id
1 'polypeptide(L)'
;MTAAIAKRIGLLGGPVLARRCMYMLAVVAVAVTGTAHAAGPLRAEPESLERAAPELIERLRADPYNYFRFVNRTWIARVCDDLGSDLRDLPVVRLHGDAHVEQFAIAQDAWGLDDFDDSARGPAAVDIVRFLGSIDLVARQRSWEKDRDRLFDRFVEGYKRGLTEPNYLPPPPDVVRQLRSQAPPTRAAFLASGETRMKPLADVTMKAVVAAIDAFARVVLRERSDLTPEYFRVVRAGWLQSGVGSAVSPKILVRVQGRSDDPTDDELLELKRIEDLQDLRCLKTPTAQPTLRIIDGSKQLGRLKYSILAAGPELIAPEVMARGQRLQDWWIRNLDLSYRQVRLTDLRSVADLAAIAYDAGVQLGAGRLQNQTVLLGSDDRQRILAATGGLEKRYRREATTLVDDLLRGWRELGAR
;
A
#
# COMPACT_ATOMS: atom_id res chain seq x y z
N MET A 1 61.31 -8.52 27.03
CA MET A 1 61.96 -8.42 28.36
C MET A 1 61.00 -9.05 29.34
N THR A 2 61.38 -10.26 29.72
CA THR A 2 61.59 -10.87 31.03
C THR A 2 60.32 -11.13 31.81
N ALA A 3 59.81 -12.37 31.86
CA ALA A 3 60.32 -13.57 32.59
C ALA A 3 59.90 -13.58 34.06
N ALA A 4 59.05 -14.55 34.34
CA ALA A 4 59.21 -15.61 35.32
C ALA A 4 59.27 -15.18 36.82
N ILE A 5 58.52 -15.92 37.65
CA ILE A 5 59.10 -16.78 38.70
C ILE A 5 58.01 -17.69 39.26
N ALA A 6 58.37 -18.97 39.32
CA ALA A 6 57.61 -20.07 39.95
C ALA A 6 58.16 -20.34 41.35
N LYS A 7 57.44 -21.08 42.14
CA LYS A 7 57.85 -22.17 43.09
C LYS A 7 57.13 -22.12 44.44
N ARG A 8 56.47 -23.17 44.67
CA ARG A 8 56.71 -24.32 45.64
C ARG A 8 56.00 -24.13 46.98
N ILE A 9 55.33 -25.06 47.53
CA ILE A 9 55.51 -26.32 48.21
C ILE A 9 54.14 -26.65 48.82
N GLY A 10 53.62 -27.79 49.04
CA GLY A 10 54.10 -29.13 49.29
C GLY A 10 52.99 -30.06 49.72
N LEU A 11 53.24 -31.29 49.58
CA LEU A 11 52.53 -32.52 49.89
C LEU A 11 51.96 -32.66 51.32
N LEU A 12 50.82 -33.40 51.39
CA LEU A 12 50.53 -34.54 52.32
C LEU A 12 49.04 -34.92 52.10
N GLY A 13 48.63 -35.99 51.71
CA GLY A 13 48.58 -37.37 51.94
C GLY A 13 47.26 -37.80 52.62
N GLY A 14 46.45 -38.70 51.96
CA GLY A 14 45.48 -39.58 52.62
C GLY A 14 44.18 -39.81 51.86
N PRO A 15 43.78 -41.07 51.68
CA PRO A 15 42.66 -41.45 50.79
C PRO A 15 41.36 -41.64 51.54
N VAL A 16 40.23 -41.08 51.01
CA VAL A 16 38.90 -41.49 51.47
C VAL A 16 37.89 -41.41 50.33
N LEU A 17 37.37 -42.58 50.03
CA LEU A 17 36.08 -42.93 49.43
C LEU A 17 35.53 -42.18 48.24
N ALA A 18 35.50 -42.91 47.15
CA ALA A 18 34.64 -42.74 46.00
C ALA A 18 33.14 -42.66 46.39
N ARG A 19 32.50 -41.51 46.15
CA ARG A 19 31.09 -41.43 45.91
C ARG A 19 30.84 -40.91 44.51
N ARG A 20 30.44 -41.85 43.62
CA ARG A 20 29.88 -41.55 42.31
C ARG A 20 28.61 -40.71 42.49
N CYS A 21 28.64 -39.42 42.31
CA CYS A 21 27.47 -38.64 41.98
C CYS A 21 27.37 -38.56 40.47
N MET A 22 26.50 -39.38 39.95
CA MET A 22 26.04 -39.33 38.57
C MET A 22 25.11 -38.17 38.42
N TYR A 23 25.60 -37.00 37.99
CA TYR A 23 24.72 -35.91 37.56
C TYR A 23 24.17 -36.29 36.18
N MET A 24 22.90 -36.75 36.19
CA MET A 24 22.08 -36.73 34.97
C MET A 24 21.90 -35.29 34.53
N LEU A 25 22.62 -34.90 33.50
CA LEU A 25 22.28 -33.70 32.71
C LEU A 25 20.97 -34.02 31.95
N ALA A 26 19.84 -33.66 32.54
CA ALA A 26 18.60 -33.56 31.82
C ALA A 26 18.73 -32.37 30.82
N VAL A 27 19.07 -32.68 29.60
CA VAL A 27 18.93 -31.73 28.46
C VAL A 27 17.43 -31.59 28.28
N VAL A 28 16.86 -30.52 28.85
CA VAL A 28 15.52 -30.06 28.49
C VAL A 28 15.65 -29.48 27.09
N ALA A 29 15.35 -30.29 26.10
CA ALA A 29 15.09 -29.80 24.74
C ALA A 29 13.81 -28.95 24.86
N VAL A 30 13.97 -27.64 25.00
CA VAL A 30 12.90 -26.68 24.75
C VAL A 30 12.62 -26.79 23.27
N ALA A 31 11.66 -27.63 22.91
CA ALA A 31 11.05 -27.57 21.61
C ALA A 31 10.41 -26.18 21.52
N VAL A 32 11.09 -25.27 20.82
CA VAL A 32 10.46 -24.05 20.30
C VAL A 32 9.44 -24.54 19.28
N THR A 33 8.27 -24.91 19.76
CA THR A 33 7.08 -25.04 18.92
C THR A 33 6.81 -23.63 18.44
N GLY A 34 7.30 -23.32 17.23
CA GLY A 34 6.77 -22.19 16.49
C GLY A 34 5.25 -22.38 16.49
N THR A 35 4.55 -21.57 17.22
CA THR A 35 3.11 -21.49 17.18
C THR A 35 2.78 -21.09 15.74
N ALA A 36 2.48 -22.11 14.91
CA ALA A 36 1.71 -21.87 13.71
C ALA A 36 0.46 -21.13 14.20
N HIS A 37 0.36 -19.85 13.90
CA HIS A 37 -0.84 -19.09 14.18
C HIS A 37 -1.98 -19.84 13.50
N ALA A 38 -2.87 -20.40 14.30
CA ALA A 38 -4.04 -21.10 13.79
C ALA A 38 -4.76 -20.14 12.85
N ALA A 39 -4.89 -20.54 11.58
CA ALA A 39 -5.60 -19.80 10.55
C ALA A 39 -6.99 -19.40 11.09
N GLY A 40 -7.13 -18.13 11.43
CA GLY A 40 -8.35 -17.54 12.01
C GLY A 40 -8.95 -16.50 11.05
N PRO A 41 -10.21 -16.10 11.26
CA PRO A 41 -10.83 -15.06 10.45
C PRO A 41 -9.96 -13.80 10.38
N LEU A 42 -9.80 -13.25 9.18
CA LEU A 42 -9.12 -11.97 8.98
C LEU A 42 -10.10 -10.85 9.38
N ARG A 43 -9.91 -10.30 10.56
CA ARG A 43 -10.80 -9.28 11.14
C ARG A 43 -10.24 -7.89 10.93
N ALA A 44 -11.15 -6.93 10.70
CA ALA A 44 -10.79 -5.51 10.78
C ALA A 44 -10.36 -5.15 12.21
N GLU A 45 -9.41 -4.23 12.32
CA GLU A 45 -9.00 -3.68 13.61
C GLU A 45 -10.18 -3.01 14.31
N PRO A 46 -10.45 -3.30 15.61
CA PRO A 46 -11.58 -2.72 16.33
C PRO A 46 -11.63 -1.20 16.26
N GLU A 47 -10.48 -0.55 16.46
CA GLU A 47 -10.35 0.92 16.42
C GLU A 47 -10.67 1.50 15.03
N SER A 48 -10.41 0.76 13.96
CA SER A 48 -10.76 1.15 12.61
C SER A 48 -12.28 1.07 12.39
N LEU A 49 -12.94 0.07 12.96
CA LEU A 49 -14.39 -0.06 12.89
C LEU A 49 -15.08 1.00 13.74
N GLU A 50 -14.56 1.31 14.93
CA GLU A 50 -15.10 2.37 15.82
C GLU A 50 -15.04 3.76 15.17
N ARG A 51 -14.00 4.01 14.37
CA ARG A 51 -13.85 5.28 13.64
C ARG A 51 -14.65 5.33 12.34
N ALA A 52 -15.15 4.21 11.87
CA ALA A 52 -15.87 4.11 10.61
C ALA A 52 -17.27 4.72 10.73
N ALA A 53 -17.66 5.52 9.75
CA ALA A 53 -19.03 6.04 9.67
C ALA A 53 -20.02 4.89 9.41
N PRO A 54 -21.27 4.98 9.91
CA PRO A 54 -22.28 3.92 9.72
C PRO A 54 -22.45 3.50 8.25
N GLU A 55 -22.44 4.46 7.32
CA GLU A 55 -22.58 4.20 5.89
C GLU A 55 -21.38 3.42 5.31
N LEU A 56 -20.21 3.54 5.94
CA LEU A 56 -19.06 2.70 5.59
C LEU A 56 -19.30 1.28 6.07
N ILE A 57 -19.71 1.09 7.31
CA ILE A 57 -20.00 -0.25 7.86
C ILE A 57 -21.01 -0.99 6.97
N GLU A 58 -22.09 -0.31 6.54
CA GLU A 58 -23.06 -0.92 5.62
C GLU A 58 -22.43 -1.33 4.28
N ARG A 59 -21.55 -0.51 3.71
CA ARG A 59 -20.83 -0.87 2.48
C ARG A 59 -19.87 -2.04 2.68
N LEU A 60 -19.23 -2.14 3.86
CA LEU A 60 -18.36 -3.27 4.20
C LEU A 60 -19.16 -4.57 4.33
N ARG A 61 -20.36 -4.50 4.94
CA ARG A 61 -21.26 -5.64 5.06
C ARG A 61 -21.81 -6.10 3.72
N ALA A 62 -22.09 -5.17 2.83
CA ALA A 62 -22.71 -5.44 1.53
C ALA A 62 -21.77 -6.14 0.54
N ASP A 63 -20.45 -5.93 0.64
CA ASP A 63 -19.51 -6.43 -0.37
C ASP A 63 -18.18 -6.88 0.25
N PRO A 64 -17.82 -8.17 0.10
CA PRO A 64 -16.55 -8.69 0.62
C PRO A 64 -15.33 -8.04 -0.04
N TYR A 65 -15.43 -7.48 -1.25
CA TYR A 65 -14.32 -6.76 -1.86
C TYR A 65 -14.08 -5.41 -1.18
N ASN A 66 -15.13 -4.73 -0.75
CA ASN A 66 -14.98 -3.54 0.09
C ASN A 66 -14.33 -3.89 1.44
N TYR A 67 -14.73 -5.02 2.04
CA TYR A 67 -14.09 -5.50 3.27
C TYR A 67 -12.63 -5.86 3.04
N PHE A 68 -12.29 -6.52 1.93
CA PHE A 68 -10.91 -6.82 1.54
C PHE A 68 -10.06 -5.54 1.51
N ARG A 69 -10.52 -4.48 0.85
CA ARG A 69 -9.81 -3.20 0.79
C ARG A 69 -9.63 -2.57 2.18
N PHE A 70 -10.63 -2.70 3.03
CA PHE A 70 -10.62 -2.11 4.37
C PHE A 70 -9.62 -2.77 5.31
N VAL A 71 -9.41 -4.09 5.21
CA VAL A 71 -8.53 -4.86 6.10
C VAL A 71 -7.10 -4.99 5.57
N ASN A 72 -6.64 -4.08 4.71
CA ASN A 72 -5.31 -4.17 4.10
C ASN A 72 -4.20 -4.30 5.15
N ARG A 73 -4.23 -3.51 6.21
CA ARG A 73 -3.25 -3.55 7.29
C ARG A 73 -3.16 -4.93 7.94
N THR A 74 -4.30 -5.51 8.30
CA THR A 74 -4.38 -6.86 8.87
C THR A 74 -3.91 -7.92 7.86
N TRP A 75 -4.21 -7.74 6.57
CA TRP A 75 -3.71 -8.60 5.50
C TRP A 75 -2.19 -8.59 5.44
N ILE A 76 -1.56 -7.43 5.41
CA ILE A 76 -0.10 -7.30 5.38
C ILE A 76 0.52 -7.96 6.63
N ALA A 77 -0.02 -7.70 7.82
CA ALA A 77 0.46 -8.30 9.06
C ALA A 77 0.47 -9.84 8.97
N ARG A 78 -0.61 -10.43 8.45
CA ARG A 78 -0.71 -11.89 8.26
C ARG A 78 0.30 -12.41 7.22
N VAL A 79 0.48 -11.74 6.09
CA VAL A 79 1.52 -12.11 5.11
C VAL A 79 2.91 -12.08 5.76
N CYS A 80 3.21 -11.05 6.58
CA CYS A 80 4.48 -10.95 7.30
C CYS A 80 4.69 -12.10 8.30
N ASP A 81 3.63 -12.51 8.99
CA ASP A 81 3.70 -13.56 10.00
C ASP A 81 3.77 -14.96 9.35
N ASP A 82 2.90 -15.25 8.39
CA ASP A 82 2.76 -16.59 7.80
C ASP A 82 3.91 -16.95 6.84
N LEU A 83 4.51 -15.93 6.19
CA LEU A 83 5.67 -16.10 5.31
C LEU A 83 7.00 -15.66 5.93
N GLY A 84 7.03 -15.22 7.19
CA GLY A 84 8.17 -14.54 7.81
C GLY A 84 9.52 -15.25 7.66
N SER A 85 9.56 -16.59 7.77
CA SER A 85 10.79 -17.36 7.57
C SER A 85 11.30 -17.31 6.12
N ASP A 86 10.39 -17.33 5.14
CA ASP A 86 10.71 -17.36 3.71
C ASP A 86 11.10 -15.98 3.18
N LEU A 87 10.66 -14.92 3.89
CA LEU A 87 10.89 -13.55 3.48
C LEU A 87 12.21 -12.97 3.98
N ARG A 88 12.85 -13.62 4.96
CA ARG A 88 13.99 -13.06 5.72
C ARG A 88 15.18 -12.71 4.84
N ASP A 89 15.48 -13.54 3.86
CA ASP A 89 16.66 -13.41 3.01
C ASP A 89 16.34 -12.82 1.63
N LEU A 90 15.09 -12.36 1.43
CA LEU A 90 14.69 -11.75 0.18
C LEU A 90 15.12 -10.29 0.11
N PRO A 91 15.43 -9.78 -1.08
CA PRO A 91 15.68 -8.36 -1.28
C PRO A 91 14.49 -7.50 -0.85
N VAL A 92 14.82 -6.37 -0.22
CA VAL A 92 13.83 -5.35 0.15
C VAL A 92 13.59 -4.44 -1.05
N VAL A 93 12.36 -4.46 -1.56
CA VAL A 93 11.95 -3.69 -2.73
C VAL A 93 10.99 -2.57 -2.37
N ARG A 94 10.70 -1.67 -3.31
CA ARG A 94 9.59 -0.75 -3.21
C ARG A 94 8.28 -1.51 -3.42
N LEU A 95 7.34 -1.32 -2.52
CA LEU A 95 6.00 -1.92 -2.56
C LEU A 95 4.95 -0.88 -2.91
N HIS A 96 3.90 -1.33 -3.58
CA HIS A 96 2.64 -0.60 -3.67
C HIS A 96 1.95 -0.55 -2.30
N GLY A 97 1.97 -1.67 -1.57
CA GLY A 97 1.42 -1.83 -0.23
C GLY A 97 -0.07 -2.17 -0.17
N ASP A 98 -0.83 -1.85 -1.21
CA ASP A 98 -2.25 -2.24 -1.38
C ASP A 98 -2.56 -2.59 -2.83
N ALA A 99 -1.70 -3.41 -3.45
CA ALA A 99 -1.88 -3.82 -4.84
C ALA A 99 -3.11 -4.71 -5.01
N HIS A 100 -4.13 -4.24 -5.72
CA HIS A 100 -5.33 -5.01 -6.03
C HIS A 100 -6.01 -4.54 -7.34
N VAL A 101 -6.96 -5.31 -7.85
CA VAL A 101 -7.58 -5.07 -9.16
C VAL A 101 -8.16 -3.65 -9.30
N GLU A 102 -8.89 -3.15 -8.28
CA GLU A 102 -9.46 -1.80 -8.32
C GLU A 102 -8.45 -0.67 -8.04
N GLN A 103 -7.15 -0.95 -7.80
CA GLN A 103 -6.11 0.07 -7.85
C GLN A 103 -5.65 0.34 -9.29
N PHE A 104 -6.13 -0.44 -10.25
CA PHE A 104 -5.83 -0.18 -11.65
C PHE A 104 -6.67 1.00 -12.16
N ALA A 105 -6.00 1.99 -12.75
CA ALA A 105 -6.62 3.23 -13.18
C ALA A 105 -6.06 3.71 -14.52
N ILE A 106 -6.74 4.68 -15.10
CA ILE A 106 -6.28 5.43 -16.27
C ILE A 106 -6.25 6.91 -15.95
N ALA A 107 -5.30 7.64 -16.53
CA ALA A 107 -5.30 9.10 -16.59
C ALA A 107 -4.52 9.53 -17.83
N GLN A 108 -5.06 10.44 -18.62
CA GLN A 108 -4.47 10.85 -19.89
C GLN A 108 -4.10 9.62 -20.75
N ASP A 109 -2.84 9.50 -21.14
CA ASP A 109 -2.34 8.40 -21.97
C ASP A 109 -1.73 7.25 -21.15
N ALA A 110 -1.79 7.33 -19.83
CA ALA A 110 -1.22 6.33 -18.93
C ALA A 110 -2.29 5.41 -18.34
N TRP A 111 -1.90 4.21 -17.95
CA TRP A 111 -2.71 3.24 -17.20
C TRP A 111 -1.82 2.40 -16.31
N GLY A 112 -2.39 1.85 -15.26
CA GLY A 112 -1.70 0.97 -14.32
C GLY A 112 -2.20 1.13 -12.90
N LEU A 113 -1.48 0.53 -11.96
CA LEU A 113 -1.74 0.67 -10.52
C LEU A 113 -1.50 2.12 -10.08
N ASP A 114 -2.40 2.61 -9.24
CA ASP A 114 -2.40 3.94 -8.63
C ASP A 114 -2.73 3.83 -7.13
N ASP A 115 -2.81 4.96 -6.43
CA ASP A 115 -3.12 5.06 -5.00
C ASP A 115 -2.05 4.41 -4.08
N PHE A 116 -0.89 5.04 -4.03
CA PHE A 116 0.29 4.58 -3.29
C PHE A 116 0.29 4.93 -1.79
N ASP A 117 -0.87 5.15 -1.17
CA ASP A 117 -1.00 5.54 0.25
C ASP A 117 -0.27 4.58 1.19
N ASP A 118 -0.31 3.28 0.89
CA ASP A 118 0.32 2.23 1.68
C ASP A 118 1.71 1.83 1.17
N SER A 119 2.26 2.60 0.20
CA SER A 119 3.59 2.31 -0.32
C SER A 119 4.64 2.29 0.79
N ALA A 120 5.49 1.28 0.74
CA ALA A 120 6.54 1.03 1.71
C ALA A 120 7.76 0.38 1.05
N ARG A 121 8.72 -0.07 1.83
CA ARG A 121 9.75 -1.00 1.40
C ARG A 121 9.58 -2.31 2.14
N GLY A 122 9.78 -3.43 1.46
CA GLY A 122 9.62 -4.75 2.07
C GLY A 122 9.82 -5.87 1.06
N PRO A 123 9.51 -7.11 1.44
CA PRO A 123 9.58 -8.24 0.53
C PRO A 123 8.47 -8.17 -0.52
N ALA A 124 8.80 -8.45 -1.78
CA ALA A 124 7.86 -8.42 -2.90
C ALA A 124 6.61 -9.30 -2.70
N ALA A 125 6.70 -10.32 -1.86
CA ALA A 125 5.59 -11.22 -1.52
C ALA A 125 4.36 -10.47 -1.00
N VAL A 126 4.52 -9.32 -0.32
CA VAL A 126 3.39 -8.54 0.20
C VAL A 126 2.46 -8.11 -0.95
N ASP A 127 3.01 -7.49 -2.00
CA ASP A 127 2.22 -7.07 -3.16
C ASP A 127 1.73 -8.27 -3.99
N ILE A 128 2.57 -9.31 -4.15
CA ILE A 128 2.22 -10.52 -4.91
C ILE A 128 1.02 -11.20 -4.27
N VAL A 129 1.08 -11.51 -2.98
CA VAL A 129 0.00 -12.20 -2.27
C VAL A 129 -1.26 -11.34 -2.22
N ARG A 130 -1.11 -10.01 -2.06
CA ARG A 130 -2.24 -9.08 -2.07
C ARG A 130 -2.95 -9.08 -3.41
N PHE A 131 -2.20 -8.99 -4.51
CA PHE A 131 -2.79 -8.98 -5.85
C PHE A 131 -3.41 -10.33 -6.22
N LEU A 132 -2.76 -11.46 -5.93
CA LEU A 132 -3.32 -12.80 -6.11
C LEU A 132 -4.61 -12.98 -5.28
N GLY A 133 -4.64 -12.50 -4.03
CA GLY A 133 -5.85 -12.51 -3.21
C GLY A 133 -6.99 -11.71 -3.84
N SER A 134 -6.69 -10.54 -4.43
CA SER A 134 -7.71 -9.76 -5.15
C SER A 134 -8.26 -10.48 -6.37
N ILE A 135 -7.41 -11.20 -7.12
CA ILE A 135 -7.83 -12.04 -8.26
C ILE A 135 -8.76 -13.17 -7.78
N ASP A 136 -8.37 -13.91 -6.73
CA ASP A 136 -9.19 -15.02 -6.20
C ASP A 136 -10.55 -14.53 -5.72
N LEU A 137 -10.59 -13.40 -5.02
CA LEU A 137 -11.83 -12.83 -4.53
C LEU A 137 -12.75 -12.39 -5.69
N VAL A 138 -12.20 -11.72 -6.72
CA VAL A 138 -12.97 -11.37 -7.93
C VAL A 138 -13.46 -12.62 -8.66
N ALA A 139 -12.61 -13.64 -8.81
CA ALA A 139 -12.99 -14.89 -9.45
C ALA A 139 -14.18 -15.55 -8.74
N ARG A 140 -14.18 -15.59 -7.41
CA ARG A 140 -15.31 -16.10 -6.60
C ARG A 140 -16.57 -15.26 -6.76
N GLN A 141 -16.48 -13.94 -6.73
CA GLN A 141 -17.64 -13.06 -6.87
C GLN A 141 -18.28 -13.12 -8.28
N ARG A 142 -17.47 -13.48 -9.29
CA ARG A 142 -17.90 -13.55 -10.70
C ARG A 142 -18.18 -14.98 -11.20
N SER A 143 -18.08 -16.00 -10.33
CA SER A 143 -18.18 -17.41 -10.71
C SER A 143 -17.15 -17.82 -11.78
N TRP A 144 -15.91 -17.29 -11.64
CA TRP A 144 -14.75 -17.58 -12.50
C TRP A 144 -13.70 -18.45 -11.80
N GLU A 145 -14.06 -19.16 -10.72
CA GLU A 145 -13.11 -19.92 -9.87
C GLU A 145 -12.33 -20.97 -10.66
N LYS A 146 -12.96 -21.57 -11.68
CA LYS A 146 -12.30 -22.52 -12.57
C LYS A 146 -11.15 -21.92 -13.39
N ASP A 147 -11.14 -20.60 -13.58
CA ASP A 147 -10.10 -19.87 -14.30
C ASP A 147 -9.04 -19.28 -13.37
N ARG A 148 -9.18 -19.42 -12.05
CA ARG A 148 -8.31 -18.79 -11.04
C ARG A 148 -6.82 -19.07 -11.28
N ASP A 149 -6.44 -20.33 -11.48
CA ASP A 149 -5.05 -20.70 -11.65
C ASP A 149 -4.45 -20.07 -12.92
N ARG A 150 -5.23 -20.01 -14.01
CA ARG A 150 -4.83 -19.30 -15.23
C ARG A 150 -4.67 -17.79 -15.00
N LEU A 151 -5.54 -17.19 -14.20
CA LEU A 151 -5.43 -15.77 -13.82
C LEU A 151 -4.18 -15.51 -12.98
N PHE A 152 -3.85 -16.42 -12.05
CA PHE A 152 -2.62 -16.37 -11.29
C PHE A 152 -1.39 -16.51 -12.19
N ASP A 153 -1.42 -17.44 -13.17
CA ASP A 153 -0.36 -17.61 -14.16
C ASP A 153 -0.11 -16.31 -14.92
N ARG A 154 -1.16 -15.62 -15.34
CA ARG A 154 -1.05 -14.34 -16.06
C ARG A 154 -0.37 -13.25 -15.23
N PHE A 155 -0.73 -13.14 -13.96
CA PHE A 155 -0.06 -12.19 -13.06
C PHE A 155 1.42 -12.52 -12.87
N VAL A 156 1.74 -13.79 -12.59
CA VAL A 156 3.12 -14.23 -12.35
C VAL A 156 3.98 -14.11 -13.62
N GLU A 157 3.41 -14.41 -14.79
CA GLU A 157 4.06 -14.20 -16.09
C GLU A 157 4.42 -12.72 -16.29
N GLY A 158 3.46 -11.81 -16.05
CA GLY A 158 3.68 -10.39 -16.11
C GLY A 158 4.75 -9.93 -15.12
N TYR A 159 4.71 -10.42 -13.89
CA TYR A 159 5.68 -10.09 -12.85
C TYR A 159 7.11 -10.52 -13.24
N LYS A 160 7.26 -11.75 -13.72
CA LYS A 160 8.54 -12.26 -14.24
C LYS A 160 9.02 -11.44 -15.44
N ARG A 161 8.11 -11.06 -16.34
CA ARG A 161 8.43 -10.21 -17.49
C ARG A 161 8.93 -8.83 -17.05
N GLY A 162 8.25 -8.18 -16.10
CA GLY A 162 8.70 -6.90 -15.56
C GLY A 162 10.07 -6.96 -14.89
N LEU A 163 10.39 -8.07 -14.19
CA LEU A 163 11.71 -8.29 -13.60
C LEU A 163 12.81 -8.45 -14.66
N THR A 164 12.53 -9.13 -15.76
CA THR A 164 13.53 -9.39 -16.82
C THR A 164 13.65 -8.24 -17.80
N GLU A 165 12.56 -7.56 -18.08
CA GLU A 165 12.48 -6.46 -19.06
C GLU A 165 11.81 -5.22 -18.43
N PRO A 166 12.52 -4.50 -17.56
CA PRO A 166 11.91 -3.43 -16.74
C PRO A 166 11.37 -2.23 -17.54
N ASN A 167 11.77 -2.10 -18.80
CA ASN A 167 11.25 -1.05 -19.71
C ASN A 167 10.07 -1.55 -20.56
N TYR A 168 9.69 -2.81 -20.44
CA TYR A 168 8.57 -3.35 -21.19
C TYR A 168 7.25 -2.73 -20.71
N LEU A 169 6.48 -2.20 -21.64
CA LEU A 169 5.13 -1.70 -21.43
C LEU A 169 4.18 -2.59 -22.24
N PRO A 170 3.28 -3.35 -21.61
CA PRO A 170 2.30 -4.15 -22.33
C PRO A 170 1.31 -3.25 -23.09
N PRO A 171 0.65 -3.75 -24.14
CA PRO A 171 -0.43 -3.02 -24.79
C PRO A 171 -1.58 -2.78 -23.79
N PRO A 172 -2.33 -1.66 -23.95
CA PRO A 172 -3.42 -1.36 -23.03
C PRO A 172 -4.47 -2.46 -23.04
N PRO A 173 -4.92 -2.96 -21.87
CA PRO A 173 -6.05 -3.87 -21.75
C PRO A 173 -7.31 -3.35 -22.45
N ASP A 174 -8.21 -4.23 -22.89
CA ASP A 174 -9.46 -3.83 -23.54
C ASP A 174 -10.32 -2.93 -22.66
N VAL A 175 -10.39 -3.20 -21.38
CA VAL A 175 -11.08 -2.35 -20.41
C VAL A 175 -10.51 -0.93 -20.36
N VAL A 176 -9.20 -0.76 -20.53
CA VAL A 176 -8.55 0.55 -20.62
C VAL A 176 -8.99 1.28 -21.88
N ARG A 177 -8.98 0.59 -23.04
CA ARG A 177 -9.44 1.16 -24.31
C ARG A 177 -10.92 1.57 -24.24
N GLN A 178 -11.75 0.75 -23.62
CA GLN A 178 -13.17 1.04 -23.41
C GLN A 178 -13.38 2.26 -22.51
N LEU A 179 -12.67 2.34 -21.38
CA LEU A 179 -12.79 3.50 -20.48
C LEU A 179 -12.30 4.79 -21.15
N ARG A 180 -11.26 4.72 -21.97
CA ARG A 180 -10.76 5.87 -22.75
C ARG A 180 -11.71 6.34 -23.85
N SER A 181 -12.49 5.45 -24.44
CA SER A 181 -13.49 5.81 -25.45
C SER A 181 -14.65 6.64 -24.89
N GLN A 182 -14.83 6.65 -23.59
CA GLN A 182 -15.83 7.49 -22.93
C GLN A 182 -15.28 8.91 -22.81
N ALA A 183 -16.04 9.88 -23.27
CA ALA A 183 -15.63 11.29 -23.13
C ALA A 183 -15.38 11.65 -21.66
N PRO A 184 -14.27 12.35 -21.35
CA PRO A 184 -14.08 12.88 -20.01
C PRO A 184 -15.16 13.94 -19.70
N PRO A 185 -15.46 14.21 -18.41
CA PRO A 185 -16.33 15.31 -18.06
C PRO A 185 -15.75 16.62 -18.57
N THR A 186 -16.60 17.63 -18.81
CA THR A 186 -16.11 18.98 -19.01
C THR A 186 -15.41 19.46 -17.74
N ARG A 187 -14.49 20.42 -17.85
CA ARG A 187 -13.79 21.00 -16.70
C ARG A 187 -14.79 21.52 -15.66
N ALA A 188 -15.80 22.27 -16.09
CA ALA A 188 -16.85 22.78 -15.20
C ALA A 188 -17.58 21.65 -14.47
N ALA A 189 -17.97 20.57 -15.17
CA ALA A 189 -18.62 19.42 -14.54
C ALA A 189 -17.69 18.69 -13.55
N PHE A 190 -16.41 18.60 -13.85
CA PHE A 190 -15.41 18.01 -12.96
C PHE A 190 -15.25 18.82 -11.67
N LEU A 191 -15.11 20.15 -11.78
CA LEU A 191 -15.01 21.04 -10.62
C LEU A 191 -16.28 21.00 -9.76
N ALA A 192 -17.47 21.09 -10.39
CA ALA A 192 -18.75 20.98 -9.71
C ALA A 192 -18.90 19.63 -8.98
N SER A 193 -18.53 18.53 -9.62
CA SER A 193 -18.52 17.20 -8.99
C SER A 193 -17.56 17.12 -7.82
N GLY A 194 -16.41 17.79 -7.89
CA GLY A 194 -15.48 17.91 -6.76
C GLY A 194 -16.14 18.62 -5.59
N GLU A 195 -16.76 19.76 -5.85
CA GLU A 195 -17.41 20.58 -4.82
C GLU A 195 -18.59 19.87 -4.13
N THR A 196 -19.40 19.11 -4.87
CA THR A 196 -20.52 18.35 -4.26
C THR A 196 -20.04 17.29 -3.26
N ARG A 197 -18.79 16.85 -3.34
CA ARG A 197 -18.18 15.92 -2.40
C ARG A 197 -17.54 16.59 -1.18
N MET A 198 -17.44 17.92 -1.16
CA MET A 198 -16.87 18.68 -0.05
C MET A 198 -17.91 18.87 1.06
N LYS A 199 -17.68 18.28 2.24
CA LYS A 199 -18.41 18.64 3.46
C LYS A 199 -17.76 19.88 4.10
N PRO A 200 -18.55 20.77 4.71
CA PRO A 200 -18.03 21.98 5.34
C PRO A 200 -16.89 21.70 6.33
N LEU A 201 -15.92 22.60 6.36
CA LEU A 201 -14.88 22.69 7.39
C LEU A 201 -15.31 23.75 8.43
N ALA A 202 -14.92 23.54 9.69
CA ALA A 202 -14.98 24.63 10.67
C ALA A 202 -13.99 25.75 10.26
N ASP A 203 -14.31 26.99 10.63
CA ASP A 203 -13.50 28.18 10.26
C ASP A 203 -12.02 28.04 10.65
N VAL A 204 -11.76 27.48 11.83
CA VAL A 204 -10.40 27.25 12.31
C VAL A 204 -9.65 26.24 11.42
N THR A 205 -10.33 25.21 10.96
CA THR A 205 -9.76 24.20 10.05
C THR A 205 -9.55 24.80 8.66
N MET A 206 -10.48 25.61 8.17
CA MET A 206 -10.33 26.33 6.90
C MET A 206 -9.08 27.23 6.91
N LYS A 207 -8.86 28.02 7.98
CA LYS A 207 -7.67 28.85 8.13
C LYS A 207 -6.38 28.00 8.13
N ALA A 208 -6.40 26.86 8.80
CA ALA A 208 -5.26 25.94 8.80
C ALA A 208 -4.99 25.35 7.41
N VAL A 209 -6.03 25.02 6.64
CA VAL A 209 -5.89 24.54 5.26
C VAL A 209 -5.28 25.61 4.35
N VAL A 210 -5.77 26.85 4.43
CA VAL A 210 -5.18 27.96 3.65
C VAL A 210 -3.70 28.13 3.97
N ALA A 211 -3.34 28.19 5.26
CA ALA A 211 -1.94 28.31 5.66
C ALA A 211 -1.07 27.12 5.20
N ALA A 212 -1.66 25.91 5.19
CA ALA A 212 -0.99 24.71 4.69
C ALA A 212 -0.77 24.77 3.17
N ILE A 213 -1.75 25.23 2.40
CA ILE A 213 -1.62 25.41 0.95
C ILE A 213 -0.59 26.49 0.62
N ASP A 214 -0.56 27.60 1.35
CA ASP A 214 0.46 28.64 1.18
C ASP A 214 1.88 28.12 1.46
N ALA A 215 2.04 27.32 2.51
CA ALA A 215 3.33 26.68 2.80
C ALA A 215 3.74 25.67 1.72
N PHE A 216 2.78 24.88 1.24
CA PHE A 216 2.97 23.93 0.15
C PHE A 216 3.34 24.64 -1.17
N ALA A 217 2.66 25.72 -1.51
CA ALA A 217 2.96 26.52 -2.69
C ALA A 217 4.42 26.98 -2.70
N ARG A 218 4.95 27.46 -1.58
CA ARG A 218 6.37 27.87 -1.48
C ARG A 218 7.36 26.74 -1.77
N VAL A 219 6.99 25.48 -1.50
CA VAL A 219 7.82 24.32 -1.83
C VAL A 219 7.72 23.99 -3.31
N VAL A 220 6.51 23.91 -3.85
CA VAL A 220 6.26 23.55 -5.26
C VAL A 220 6.86 24.57 -6.22
N LEU A 221 6.73 25.87 -5.93
CA LEU A 221 7.22 26.96 -6.78
C LEU A 221 8.74 27.00 -6.92
N ARG A 222 9.49 26.31 -6.04
CA ARG A 222 10.96 26.16 -6.21
C ARG A 222 11.30 25.24 -7.39
N GLU A 223 10.43 24.28 -7.69
CA GLU A 223 10.63 23.28 -8.75
C GLU A 223 9.78 23.57 -10.00
N ARG A 224 8.74 24.40 -9.85
CA ARG A 224 7.73 24.69 -10.87
C ARG A 224 7.69 26.20 -11.18
N SER A 225 8.68 26.67 -11.93
CA SER A 225 8.78 28.07 -12.37
C SER A 225 7.69 28.49 -13.37
N ASP A 226 6.91 27.54 -13.88
CA ASP A 226 5.75 27.77 -14.75
C ASP A 226 4.46 28.09 -13.98
N LEU A 227 4.49 28.05 -12.65
CA LEU A 227 3.37 28.38 -11.78
C LEU A 227 3.64 29.67 -11.00
N THR A 228 2.58 30.33 -10.56
CA THR A 228 2.65 31.55 -9.73
C THR A 228 2.04 31.30 -8.33
N PRO A 229 2.27 32.16 -7.33
CA PRO A 229 1.61 32.04 -6.03
C PRO A 229 0.09 32.06 -6.13
N GLU A 230 -0.47 32.84 -7.04
CA GLU A 230 -1.91 32.97 -7.27
C GLU A 230 -2.56 31.66 -7.68
N TYR A 231 -1.82 30.82 -8.42
CA TYR A 231 -2.27 29.47 -8.78
C TYR A 231 -2.79 28.68 -7.59
N PHE A 232 -2.16 28.85 -6.42
CA PHE A 232 -2.51 28.13 -5.19
C PHE A 232 -3.52 28.86 -4.30
N ARG A 233 -4.07 29.98 -4.75
CA ARG A 233 -5.09 30.71 -3.98
C ARG A 233 -6.31 29.80 -3.75
N VAL A 234 -6.63 29.53 -2.48
CA VAL A 234 -7.74 28.67 -2.11
C VAL A 234 -9.05 29.35 -2.44
N VAL A 235 -9.85 28.73 -3.30
CA VAL A 235 -11.21 29.14 -3.67
C VAL A 235 -12.23 28.48 -2.75
N ARG A 236 -12.06 27.18 -2.50
CA ARG A 236 -12.93 26.38 -1.64
C ARG A 236 -12.19 25.18 -1.07
N ALA A 237 -12.56 24.77 0.13
CA ALA A 237 -12.06 23.51 0.70
C ALA A 237 -13.16 22.82 1.53
N GLY A 238 -13.04 21.48 1.65
CA GLY A 238 -13.98 20.70 2.44
C GLY A 238 -13.45 19.31 2.72
N TRP A 239 -13.99 18.66 3.75
CA TRP A 239 -13.76 17.24 3.99
C TRP A 239 -14.24 16.43 2.78
N LEU A 240 -13.35 15.64 2.22
CA LEU A 240 -13.70 14.79 1.09
C LEU A 240 -14.48 13.57 1.57
N GLN A 241 -15.72 13.46 1.14
CA GLN A 241 -16.50 12.25 1.30
C GLN A 241 -16.06 11.24 0.24
N SER A 242 -15.31 10.22 0.62
CA SER A 242 -14.70 9.28 -0.32
C SER A 242 -14.94 7.81 0.00
N GLY A 243 -14.43 6.94 -0.88
CA GLY A 243 -14.61 5.48 -0.91
C GLY A 243 -14.22 4.69 0.34
N VAL A 244 -14.05 3.36 0.19
CA VAL A 244 -13.93 2.41 1.31
C VAL A 244 -12.53 2.41 1.94
N GLY A 245 -11.47 2.35 1.15
CA GLY A 245 -10.11 2.15 1.67
C GLY A 245 -9.56 3.34 2.47
N SER A 246 -10.07 4.55 2.22
CA SER A 246 -9.64 5.78 2.88
C SER A 246 -10.68 6.38 3.80
N ALA A 247 -11.74 5.65 4.10
CA ALA A 247 -12.85 6.20 4.87
C ALA A 247 -12.52 6.40 6.37
N VAL A 248 -11.41 5.82 6.83
CA VAL A 248 -10.89 5.98 8.20
C VAL A 248 -9.85 7.11 8.28
N SER A 249 -9.19 7.44 7.16
CA SER A 249 -8.21 8.53 7.09
C SER A 249 -8.83 9.80 6.55
N PRO A 250 -8.73 10.93 7.27
CA PRO A 250 -9.27 12.18 6.81
C PRO A 250 -8.60 12.63 5.51
N LYS A 251 -9.44 13.09 4.58
CA LYS A 251 -9.02 13.69 3.32
C LYS A 251 -9.68 15.04 3.18
N ILE A 252 -8.96 15.99 2.63
CA ILE A 252 -9.47 17.32 2.33
C ILE A 252 -9.35 17.54 0.83
N LEU A 253 -10.41 18.01 0.20
CA LEU A 253 -10.40 18.46 -1.16
C LEU A 253 -10.35 20.00 -1.16
N VAL A 254 -9.44 20.55 -1.95
CA VAL A 254 -9.23 21.99 -2.07
C VAL A 254 -9.32 22.37 -3.53
N ARG A 255 -10.19 23.34 -3.84
CA ARG A 255 -10.22 24.02 -5.12
C ARG A 255 -9.30 25.23 -5.04
N VAL A 256 -8.35 25.32 -5.94
CA VAL A 256 -7.42 26.45 -6.07
C VAL A 256 -7.60 27.13 -7.42
N GLN A 257 -7.23 28.41 -7.53
CA GLN A 257 -7.49 29.28 -8.67
C GLN A 257 -6.96 28.73 -10.01
N GLY A 258 -5.85 27.96 -10.03
CA GLY A 258 -5.27 27.55 -11.29
C GLY A 258 -4.43 28.66 -11.95
N ARG A 259 -4.32 28.64 -13.28
CA ARG A 259 -3.38 29.51 -14.03
C ARG A 259 -3.91 30.90 -14.36
N SER A 260 -5.21 31.12 -14.26
CA SER A 260 -5.85 32.39 -14.58
C SER A 260 -6.97 32.74 -13.60
N ASP A 261 -7.61 33.89 -13.80
CA ASP A 261 -8.79 34.29 -13.04
C ASP A 261 -10.10 33.68 -13.57
N ASP A 262 -10.04 32.86 -14.63
CA ASP A 262 -11.20 32.13 -15.13
C ASP A 262 -11.50 30.93 -14.21
N PRO A 263 -12.68 30.87 -13.57
CA PRO A 263 -13.05 29.75 -12.68
C PRO A 263 -13.03 28.38 -13.36
N THR A 264 -13.05 28.31 -14.69
CA THR A 264 -12.94 27.04 -15.43
C THR A 264 -11.50 26.54 -15.48
N ASP A 265 -10.51 27.34 -15.12
CA ASP A 265 -9.10 27.00 -15.06
C ASP A 265 -8.66 26.50 -13.65
N ASP A 266 -9.57 26.57 -12.69
CA ASP A 266 -9.32 26.11 -11.32
C ASP A 266 -8.90 24.64 -11.27
N GLU A 267 -8.10 24.31 -10.27
CA GLU A 267 -7.59 22.95 -10.02
C GLU A 267 -8.16 22.37 -8.73
N LEU A 268 -8.26 21.05 -8.68
CA LEU A 268 -8.59 20.31 -7.46
C LEU A 268 -7.33 19.65 -6.91
N LEU A 269 -7.03 19.97 -5.65
CA LEU A 269 -5.95 19.33 -4.88
C LEU A 269 -6.57 18.44 -3.81
N GLU A 270 -6.08 17.20 -3.72
CA GLU A 270 -6.45 16.27 -2.66
C GLU A 270 -5.32 16.24 -1.62
N LEU A 271 -5.66 16.54 -0.38
CA LEU A 271 -4.82 16.41 0.78
C LEU A 271 -5.18 15.11 1.47
N LYS A 272 -4.22 14.21 1.62
CA LYS A 272 -4.39 12.93 2.31
C LYS A 272 -3.46 12.84 3.50
N ARG A 273 -4.00 12.36 4.62
CA ARG A 273 -3.20 12.03 5.78
C ARG A 273 -2.51 10.69 5.58
N ILE A 274 -1.31 10.58 6.13
CA ILE A 274 -0.50 9.37 6.06
C ILE A 274 -0.87 8.44 7.21
N GLU A 275 -1.01 7.15 6.91
CA GLU A 275 -1.11 6.10 7.92
C GLU A 275 0.27 5.65 8.38
N ASP A 276 0.40 5.35 9.68
CA ASP A 276 1.61 4.76 10.25
C ASP A 276 1.64 3.25 9.97
N LEU A 277 2.71 2.78 9.36
CA LEU A 277 2.94 1.37 9.04
C LEU A 277 4.14 0.76 9.81
N GLN A 278 4.65 1.46 10.83
CA GLN A 278 5.90 1.06 11.52
C GLN A 278 5.77 -0.24 12.31
N ASP A 279 4.59 -0.61 12.75
CA ASP A 279 4.31 -1.84 13.48
C ASP A 279 4.21 -3.09 12.58
N LEU A 280 4.14 -2.91 11.25
CA LEU A 280 4.13 -4.02 10.31
C LEU A 280 5.55 -4.58 10.12
N ARG A 281 5.86 -5.69 10.79
CA ARG A 281 7.21 -6.22 11.03
C ARG A 281 8.07 -6.41 9.79
N CYS A 282 7.48 -6.81 8.67
CA CYS A 282 8.23 -7.06 7.44
C CYS A 282 8.40 -5.81 6.55
N LEU A 283 7.77 -4.69 6.93
CA LEU A 283 7.92 -3.43 6.21
C LEU A 283 9.08 -2.60 6.76
N LYS A 284 9.68 -1.82 5.89
CA LYS A 284 10.69 -0.81 6.21
C LYS A 284 10.14 0.55 5.83
N THR A 285 9.75 1.31 6.82
CA THR A 285 9.18 2.65 6.65
C THR A 285 10.13 3.69 7.25
N PRO A 286 10.44 4.79 6.55
CA PRO A 286 11.24 5.86 7.13
C PRO A 286 10.45 6.55 8.25
N THR A 287 11.08 6.75 9.39
CA THR A 287 10.48 7.41 10.57
C THR A 287 10.55 8.94 10.49
N ALA A 288 11.58 9.47 9.81
CA ALA A 288 11.84 10.90 9.78
C ALA A 288 10.96 11.68 8.78
N GLN A 289 10.54 11.04 7.69
CA GLN A 289 9.73 11.67 6.64
C GLN A 289 8.79 10.62 6.01
N PRO A 290 7.71 10.25 6.69
CA PRO A 290 6.81 9.19 6.24
C PRO A 290 6.16 9.49 4.88
N THR A 291 5.96 10.76 4.54
CA THR A 291 5.41 11.21 3.25
C THR A 291 6.24 10.77 2.05
N LEU A 292 7.58 10.72 2.21
CA LEU A 292 8.46 10.35 1.10
C LEU A 292 8.20 8.91 0.61
N ARG A 293 7.74 8.00 1.48
CA ARG A 293 7.41 6.64 1.05
C ARG A 293 6.33 6.61 -0.03
N ILE A 294 5.33 7.50 0.07
CA ILE A 294 4.21 7.62 -0.88
C ILE A 294 4.68 8.26 -2.18
N ILE A 295 5.41 9.38 -2.07
CA ILE A 295 5.95 10.11 -3.22
C ILE A 295 6.92 9.22 -4.01
N ASP A 296 7.82 8.55 -3.32
CA ASP A 296 8.75 7.60 -3.94
C ASP A 296 8.03 6.41 -4.56
N GLY A 297 7.01 5.87 -3.89
CA GLY A 297 6.17 4.80 -4.41
C GLY A 297 5.51 5.20 -5.72
N SER A 298 4.85 6.36 -5.73
CA SER A 298 4.22 6.91 -6.93
C SER A 298 5.23 7.18 -8.06
N LYS A 299 6.39 7.76 -7.73
CA LYS A 299 7.44 8.04 -8.73
C LYS A 299 8.12 6.78 -9.27
N GLN A 300 8.33 5.76 -8.43
CA GLN A 300 9.08 4.55 -8.79
C GLN A 300 8.20 3.45 -9.40
N LEU A 301 6.98 3.26 -8.91
CA LEU A 301 6.05 2.24 -9.38
C LEU A 301 4.95 2.81 -10.28
N GLY A 302 4.50 4.04 -10.03
CA GLY A 302 3.38 4.66 -10.72
C GLY A 302 3.66 4.93 -12.20
N ARG A 303 2.67 4.66 -13.04
CA ARG A 303 2.66 5.03 -14.46
C ARG A 303 1.86 6.30 -14.70
N LEU A 304 0.86 6.55 -13.87
CA LEU A 304 0.09 7.78 -13.88
C LEU A 304 0.95 8.91 -13.32
N LYS A 305 0.93 10.05 -14.01
CA LYS A 305 1.73 11.22 -13.62
C LYS A 305 0.81 12.28 -13.02
N TYR A 306 1.21 12.77 -11.88
CA TYR A 306 0.57 13.92 -11.27
C TYR A 306 1.36 15.18 -11.64
N SER A 307 0.65 16.24 -12.05
CA SER A 307 1.28 17.55 -12.35
C SER A 307 1.78 18.20 -11.06
N ILE A 308 1.12 17.90 -9.94
CA ILE A 308 1.50 18.31 -8.58
C ILE A 308 1.46 17.07 -7.69
N LEU A 309 2.61 16.74 -7.12
CA LEU A 309 2.76 15.66 -6.13
C LEU A 309 3.92 16.00 -5.21
N ALA A 310 3.64 16.34 -3.95
CA ALA A 310 4.66 16.64 -2.98
C ALA A 310 4.19 16.38 -1.54
N ALA A 311 5.15 16.42 -0.59
CA ALA A 311 4.86 16.44 0.83
C ALA A 311 4.11 17.71 1.19
N GLY A 312 3.00 17.56 1.89
CA GLY A 312 2.30 18.68 2.49
C GLY A 312 2.96 19.07 3.82
N PRO A 313 2.74 20.29 4.28
CA PRO A 313 3.11 20.70 5.62
C PRO A 313 2.22 20.03 6.66
N GLU A 314 2.64 20.11 7.91
CA GLU A 314 1.82 19.68 9.03
C GLU A 314 0.53 20.50 9.09
N LEU A 315 -0.61 19.81 9.09
CA LEU A 315 -1.92 20.45 9.20
C LEU A 315 -2.40 20.36 10.64
N ILE A 316 -2.25 21.48 11.38
CA ILE A 316 -2.68 21.59 12.77
C ILE A 316 -4.09 22.17 12.80
N ALA A 317 -5.10 21.33 13.03
CA ALA A 317 -6.47 21.77 13.20
C ALA A 317 -7.16 20.98 14.32
N PRO A 318 -7.99 21.63 15.16
CA PRO A 318 -8.66 20.95 16.29
C PRO A 318 -9.48 19.72 15.88
N GLU A 319 -10.16 19.75 14.75
CA GLU A 319 -10.95 18.63 14.22
C GLU A 319 -10.09 17.45 13.80
N VAL A 320 -8.86 17.73 13.34
CA VAL A 320 -7.86 16.72 13.00
C VAL A 320 -7.28 16.10 14.28
N MET A 321 -7.02 16.95 15.28
CA MET A 321 -6.46 16.57 16.58
C MET A 321 -7.48 15.81 17.44
N ALA A 322 -8.75 16.22 17.44
CA ALA A 322 -9.82 15.60 18.24
C ALA A 322 -10.10 14.14 17.88
N ARG A 323 -9.65 13.67 16.73
CA ARG A 323 -9.77 12.28 16.31
C ARG A 323 -8.67 11.36 16.87
N GLY A 324 -7.98 11.79 17.94
CA GLY A 324 -6.96 11.00 18.66
C GLY A 324 -5.68 10.74 17.88
N GLN A 325 -5.39 11.59 16.90
CA GLN A 325 -4.32 11.34 15.95
C GLN A 325 -3.12 12.24 16.26
N ARG A 326 -1.94 11.63 16.28
CA ARG A 326 -0.67 12.40 16.33
C ARG A 326 -0.62 13.34 15.14
N LEU A 327 0.09 14.47 15.29
CA LEU A 327 0.48 15.32 14.18
C LEU A 327 1.15 14.46 13.13
N GLN A 328 0.45 14.20 12.04
CA GLN A 328 0.95 13.34 10.95
C GLN A 328 1.10 14.18 9.71
N ASP A 329 2.12 13.85 8.95
CA ASP A 329 2.39 14.48 7.66
C ASP A 329 1.22 14.24 6.70
N TRP A 330 0.99 15.22 5.86
CA TRP A 330 0.04 15.16 4.77
C TRP A 330 0.81 15.09 3.46
N TRP A 331 0.22 14.49 2.46
CA TRP A 331 0.69 14.58 1.09
C TRP A 331 -0.40 15.15 0.20
N ILE A 332 0.02 15.83 -0.85
CA ILE A 332 -0.87 16.62 -1.70
C ILE A 332 -0.62 16.22 -3.15
N ARG A 333 -1.71 15.96 -3.86
CA ARG A 333 -1.70 15.75 -5.31
C ARG A 333 -2.83 16.54 -5.98
N ASN A 334 -2.63 16.88 -7.26
CA ASN A 334 -3.75 17.33 -8.08
C ASN A 334 -4.61 16.13 -8.50
N LEU A 335 -5.89 16.39 -8.74
CA LEU A 335 -6.79 15.44 -9.37
C LEU A 335 -6.83 15.71 -10.87
N ASP A 336 -6.71 14.65 -11.67
CA ASP A 336 -6.80 14.72 -13.12
C ASP A 336 -8.25 14.48 -13.58
N LEU A 337 -8.74 15.33 -14.45
CA LEU A 337 -10.13 15.26 -14.94
C LEU A 337 -10.38 14.01 -15.79
N SER A 338 -9.34 13.46 -16.41
CA SER A 338 -9.40 12.22 -17.20
C SER A 338 -9.23 10.96 -16.35
N TYR A 339 -8.92 11.10 -15.04
CA TYR A 339 -8.71 9.97 -14.15
C TYR A 339 -9.96 9.12 -14.00
N ARG A 340 -9.80 7.82 -14.22
CA ARG A 340 -10.82 6.81 -13.97
C ARG A 340 -10.21 5.55 -13.41
N GLN A 341 -10.73 5.12 -12.28
CA GLN A 341 -10.39 3.85 -11.67
C GLN A 341 -11.19 2.73 -12.35
N VAL A 342 -10.54 1.63 -12.65
CA VAL A 342 -11.22 0.41 -13.09
C VAL A 342 -12.04 -0.13 -11.92
N ARG A 343 -13.34 -0.32 -12.13
CA ARG A 343 -14.25 -0.96 -11.18
C ARG A 343 -14.44 -2.42 -11.53
N LEU A 344 -14.78 -3.25 -10.56
CA LEU A 344 -15.09 -4.64 -10.86
C LEU A 344 -16.23 -4.75 -11.90
N THR A 345 -17.17 -3.81 -11.90
CA THR A 345 -18.28 -3.74 -12.87
C THR A 345 -17.82 -3.49 -14.30
N ASP A 346 -16.63 -2.95 -14.53
CA ASP A 346 -16.08 -2.72 -15.87
C ASP A 346 -15.49 -4.01 -16.47
N LEU A 347 -15.23 -5.03 -15.62
CA LEU A 347 -14.72 -6.32 -16.06
C LEU A 347 -15.88 -7.16 -16.64
N ARG A 348 -15.88 -7.37 -17.94
CA ARG A 348 -16.94 -8.11 -18.65
C ARG A 348 -16.62 -9.59 -18.80
N SER A 349 -15.35 -9.95 -18.70
CA SER A 349 -14.87 -11.30 -18.96
C SER A 349 -13.65 -11.66 -18.13
N VAL A 350 -13.37 -12.96 -18.04
CA VAL A 350 -12.11 -13.49 -17.49
C VAL A 350 -10.89 -12.91 -18.23
N ALA A 351 -11.02 -12.61 -19.54
CA ALA A 351 -9.95 -12.04 -20.34
C ALA A 351 -9.58 -10.61 -19.89
N ASP A 352 -10.57 -9.80 -19.48
CA ASP A 352 -10.30 -8.45 -18.95
C ASP A 352 -9.49 -8.53 -17.65
N LEU A 353 -9.88 -9.41 -16.73
CA LEU A 353 -9.16 -9.63 -15.49
C LEU A 353 -7.75 -10.20 -15.75
N ALA A 354 -7.61 -11.12 -16.71
CA ALA A 354 -6.32 -11.68 -17.10
C ALA A 354 -5.36 -10.62 -17.67
N ALA A 355 -5.88 -9.68 -18.47
CA ALA A 355 -5.09 -8.60 -19.03
C ALA A 355 -4.63 -7.60 -17.95
N ILE A 356 -5.52 -7.22 -17.01
CA ILE A 356 -5.16 -6.40 -15.86
C ILE A 356 -4.14 -7.12 -14.97
N ALA A 357 -4.34 -8.42 -14.70
CA ALA A 357 -3.43 -9.21 -13.88
C ALA A 357 -2.02 -9.25 -14.49
N TYR A 358 -1.91 -9.47 -15.79
CA TYR A 358 -0.63 -9.43 -16.50
C TYR A 358 0.03 -8.06 -16.41
N ASP A 359 -0.71 -7.00 -16.70
CA ASP A 359 -0.19 -5.63 -16.71
C ASP A 359 0.26 -5.16 -15.32
N ALA A 360 -0.55 -5.41 -14.28
CA ALA A 360 -0.18 -5.13 -12.90
C ALA A 360 1.05 -5.93 -12.48
N GLY A 361 1.15 -7.20 -12.89
CA GLY A 361 2.34 -8.01 -12.70
C GLY A 361 3.58 -7.37 -13.34
N VAL A 362 3.49 -6.94 -14.61
CA VAL A 362 4.61 -6.23 -15.28
C VAL A 362 4.99 -4.97 -14.51
N GLN A 363 4.03 -4.18 -14.06
CA GLN A 363 4.29 -2.94 -13.35
C GLN A 363 5.01 -3.19 -12.01
N LEU A 364 4.54 -4.14 -11.22
CA LEU A 364 5.16 -4.49 -9.93
C LEU A 364 6.54 -5.14 -10.12
N GLY A 365 6.69 -6.01 -11.12
CA GLY A 365 7.97 -6.65 -11.44
C GLY A 365 9.01 -5.68 -11.98
N ALA A 366 8.62 -4.69 -12.75
CA ALA A 366 9.50 -3.66 -13.29
C ALA A 366 10.19 -2.87 -12.16
N GLY A 367 9.54 -2.70 -11.01
CA GLY A 367 10.06 -2.00 -9.85
C GLY A 367 10.69 -0.67 -10.22
N ARG A 368 9.93 0.20 -10.81
CA ARG A 368 10.36 1.21 -11.77
C ARG A 368 11.58 2.02 -11.47
N LEU A 369 12.26 2.19 -12.56
CA LEU A 369 13.57 2.70 -12.85
C LEU A 369 13.58 4.10 -13.50
N GLN A 370 12.48 4.79 -13.60
CA GLN A 370 12.50 6.13 -14.18
C GLN A 370 12.71 7.17 -13.09
N ASN A 371 13.92 7.68 -13.08
CA ASN A 371 14.53 8.69 -12.22
C ASN A 371 15.15 8.17 -10.92
N GLN A 372 16.34 7.62 -11.08
CA GLN A 372 17.50 7.79 -10.20
C GLN A 372 17.24 7.67 -8.69
N THR A 373 17.55 6.57 -8.10
CA THR A 373 18.55 6.45 -7.04
C THR A 373 18.69 5.05 -6.44
N VAL A 374 17.77 4.15 -6.58
CA VAL A 374 18.03 2.75 -6.19
C VAL A 374 17.27 1.83 -7.14
N LEU A 375 17.89 1.57 -8.27
CA LEU A 375 17.59 0.43 -9.11
C LEU A 375 17.82 -0.83 -8.30
N LEU A 376 16.87 -1.75 -8.28
CA LEU A 376 17.24 -3.14 -7.99
C LEU A 376 18.40 -3.50 -8.90
N GLY A 377 19.54 -3.87 -8.32
CA GLY A 377 20.66 -4.39 -9.09
C GLY A 377 20.26 -5.62 -9.89
N SER A 378 21.01 -5.96 -10.92
CA SER A 378 20.80 -7.20 -11.69
C SER A 378 20.67 -8.42 -10.78
N ASP A 379 21.51 -8.48 -9.76
CA ASP A 379 21.57 -9.59 -8.80
C ASP A 379 20.32 -9.66 -7.92
N ASP A 380 19.80 -8.52 -7.46
CA ASP A 380 18.56 -8.49 -6.68
C ASP A 380 17.36 -8.92 -7.53
N ARG A 381 17.31 -8.52 -8.81
CA ARG A 381 16.27 -8.97 -9.74
C ARG A 381 16.32 -10.46 -9.95
N GLN A 382 17.51 -11.02 -10.15
CA GLN A 382 17.71 -12.48 -10.30
C GLN A 382 17.32 -13.22 -9.02
N ARG A 383 17.69 -12.71 -7.84
CA ARG A 383 17.28 -13.30 -6.54
C ARG A 383 15.76 -13.27 -6.37
N ILE A 384 15.09 -12.18 -6.71
CA ILE A 384 13.64 -12.09 -6.64
C ILE A 384 12.98 -13.04 -7.66
N LEU A 385 13.53 -13.14 -8.86
CA LEU A 385 13.03 -14.03 -9.90
C LEU A 385 13.13 -15.49 -9.47
N ALA A 386 14.27 -15.89 -8.92
CA ALA A 386 14.50 -17.23 -8.38
C ALA A 386 13.56 -17.52 -7.21
N ALA A 387 13.43 -16.60 -6.27
CA ALA A 387 12.53 -16.72 -5.13
C ALA A 387 11.06 -16.80 -5.57
N THR A 388 10.65 -15.98 -6.53
CA THR A 388 9.29 -16.04 -7.09
C THR A 388 9.02 -17.40 -7.70
N GLY A 389 9.97 -17.98 -8.45
CA GLY A 389 9.85 -19.34 -9.01
C GLY A 389 9.77 -20.43 -7.93
N GLY A 390 10.60 -20.33 -6.90
CA GLY A 390 10.64 -21.32 -5.80
C GLY A 390 9.44 -21.23 -4.84
N LEU A 391 8.94 -20.02 -4.59
CA LEU A 391 7.86 -19.76 -3.61
C LEU A 391 6.48 -19.55 -4.26
N GLU A 392 6.38 -19.61 -5.59
CA GLU A 392 5.14 -19.30 -6.32
C GLU A 392 3.94 -20.10 -5.81
N LYS A 393 4.09 -21.42 -5.65
CA LYS A 393 3.03 -22.28 -5.13
C LYS A 393 2.62 -21.90 -3.70
N ARG A 394 3.56 -21.43 -2.90
CA ARG A 394 3.31 -20.98 -1.54
C ARG A 394 2.56 -19.65 -1.53
N TYR A 395 2.95 -18.68 -2.37
CA TYR A 395 2.24 -17.41 -2.51
C TYR A 395 0.80 -17.59 -2.98
N ARG A 396 0.55 -18.49 -3.94
CA ARG A 396 -0.79 -18.82 -4.42
C ARG A 396 -1.66 -19.42 -3.32
N ARG A 397 -1.12 -20.38 -2.56
CA ARG A 397 -1.80 -21.01 -1.44
C ARG A 397 -2.08 -19.99 -0.35
N GLU A 398 -1.11 -19.16 0.00
CA GLU A 398 -1.25 -18.12 1.00
C GLU A 398 -2.36 -17.13 0.61
N ALA A 399 -2.37 -16.65 -0.63
CA ALA A 399 -3.42 -15.76 -1.13
C ALA A 399 -4.81 -16.39 -1.00
N THR A 400 -4.97 -17.67 -1.37
CA THR A 400 -6.24 -18.39 -1.29
C THR A 400 -6.67 -18.59 0.17
N THR A 401 -5.74 -18.96 1.06
CA THR A 401 -6.00 -19.13 2.51
C THR A 401 -6.46 -17.81 3.12
N LEU A 402 -5.76 -16.71 2.82
CA LEU A 402 -6.13 -15.38 3.32
C LEU A 402 -7.48 -14.90 2.79
N VAL A 403 -7.88 -15.26 1.57
CA VAL A 403 -9.23 -14.99 1.05
C VAL A 403 -10.27 -15.78 1.82
N ASP A 404 -10.02 -17.06 2.15
CA ASP A 404 -10.93 -17.85 2.97
C ASP A 404 -11.10 -17.24 4.37
N ASP A 405 -9.99 -16.80 4.98
CA ASP A 405 -9.98 -16.14 6.31
C ASP A 405 -10.71 -14.78 6.24
N LEU A 406 -10.50 -14.03 5.18
CA LEU A 406 -11.20 -12.78 4.91
C LEU A 406 -12.71 -12.97 4.81
N LEU A 407 -13.16 -13.97 4.05
CA LEU A 407 -14.58 -14.26 3.90
C LEU A 407 -15.21 -14.72 5.21
N ARG A 408 -14.46 -15.39 6.09
CA ARG A 408 -14.91 -15.69 7.45
C ARG A 408 -15.07 -14.42 8.29
N GLY A 409 -14.05 -13.54 8.30
CA GLY A 409 -14.11 -12.25 9.00
C GLY A 409 -15.24 -11.34 8.51
N TRP A 410 -15.46 -11.32 7.20
CA TRP A 410 -16.56 -10.58 6.58
C TRP A 410 -17.94 -11.07 7.03
N ARG A 411 -18.17 -12.40 7.06
CA ARG A 411 -19.43 -12.97 7.56
C ARG A 411 -19.66 -12.65 9.05
N GLU A 412 -18.62 -12.66 9.87
CA GLU A 412 -18.71 -12.24 11.27
C GLU A 412 -19.09 -10.76 11.43
N LEU A 413 -18.60 -9.87 10.53
CA LEU A 413 -19.01 -8.47 10.50
C LEU A 413 -20.49 -8.33 10.14
N GLY A 414 -20.99 -9.14 9.20
CA GLY A 414 -22.39 -9.16 8.78
C GLY A 414 -23.35 -9.72 9.84
N ALA A 415 -22.84 -10.57 10.76
CA ALA A 415 -23.63 -11.17 11.85
C ALA A 415 -23.79 -10.25 13.08
N ARG A 416 -23.04 -9.17 13.15
CA ARG A 416 -23.10 -8.12 14.19
C ARG A 416 -24.06 -7.01 13.78
#